data_54ce404b3094ce9ba158e67642f9720c
#
_entry.id   54ce404b3094ce9ba158e67642f9720c
#
_cell.length_a   1.000
_cell.length_b   1.000
_cell.length_c   1.000
_cell.angle_alpha   90.00
_cell.angle_beta   90.00
_cell.angle_gamma   90.00
#
_symmetry.space_group_name_H-M   'P 1'
#
loop_
_entity.id
_entity.type
_entity.pdbx_description
1 polymer ?
#
loop_
_entity_poly.entity_id
_entity_poly.type
_entity_poly.pdbx_seq_one_letter_code
_entity_poly.pdbx_strand_id
1 'polypeptide(L)'
;MKLTVWTYEGPPHVGAMRVATGMKGLHYVLHAPQGDTYADLLFTMIERRAKRPPVTYTTFQARDLGGDTAELFKTSVREAYERFRPQAMLVGASCTAELIQDDPGGLAKTLGLPIPVVPLELPAYQRKENWGASETFYQLVRACAGPHVPPPGTCLLYTSR
;
A
#
# COMPACT_ATOMS: atom_id res chain seq x y z
N MET A 1 -21.05 1.43 -34.80
CA MET A 1 -20.93 2.23 -33.57
C MET A 1 -19.92 1.55 -32.67
N LYS A 2 -18.73 2.14 -32.44
CA LYS A 2 -17.75 1.57 -31.50
C LYS A 2 -18.15 2.06 -30.10
N LEU A 3 -18.66 1.17 -29.27
CA LEU A 3 -18.82 1.43 -27.83
C LEU A 3 -17.43 1.42 -27.19
N THR A 4 -16.95 2.59 -26.81
CA THR A 4 -15.75 2.68 -25.98
C THR A 4 -16.17 2.40 -24.54
N VAL A 5 -15.85 1.22 -24.05
CA VAL A 5 -16.02 0.90 -22.63
C VAL A 5 -14.92 1.67 -21.87
N TRP A 6 -15.32 2.68 -21.13
CA TRP A 6 -14.45 3.43 -20.26
C TRP A 6 -14.37 2.70 -18.91
N THR A 7 -13.23 2.12 -18.61
CA THR A 7 -12.98 1.55 -17.29
C THR A 7 -12.19 2.56 -16.48
N TYR A 8 -12.71 2.88 -15.28
CA TYR A 8 -11.97 3.70 -14.33
C TYR A 8 -10.75 2.92 -13.84
N GLU A 9 -9.59 3.55 -13.93
CA GLU A 9 -8.35 3.03 -13.38
C GLU A 9 -7.73 4.12 -12.49
N GLY A 10 -7.63 3.82 -11.20
CA GLY A 10 -7.13 4.73 -10.18
C GLY A 10 -5.62 4.92 -10.20
N PRO A 11 -5.08 5.72 -9.28
CA PRO A 11 -3.65 5.87 -9.08
C PRO A 11 -3.03 4.56 -8.51
N PRO A 12 -1.71 4.37 -8.64
CA PRO A 12 -1.07 3.10 -8.31
C PRO A 12 -1.15 2.71 -6.84
N HIS A 13 -1.28 3.66 -5.91
CA HIS A 13 -1.46 3.35 -4.49
C HIS A 13 -2.80 2.63 -4.22
N VAL A 14 -3.83 2.84 -5.04
CA VAL A 14 -5.08 2.06 -4.96
C VAL A 14 -4.82 0.60 -5.33
N GLY A 15 -3.94 0.33 -6.29
CA GLY A 15 -3.48 -1.02 -6.61
C GLY A 15 -2.81 -1.72 -5.42
N ALA A 16 -1.95 -1.00 -4.69
CA ALA A 16 -1.35 -1.49 -3.44
C ALA A 16 -2.42 -1.81 -2.38
N MET A 17 -3.44 -0.96 -2.26
CA MET A 17 -4.57 -1.21 -1.35
C MET A 17 -5.34 -2.48 -1.72
N ARG A 18 -5.47 -2.80 -3.01
CA ARG A 18 -6.10 -4.07 -3.47
C ARG A 18 -5.30 -5.27 -3.02
N VAL A 19 -3.97 -5.22 -3.18
CA VAL A 19 -3.08 -6.30 -2.71
C VAL A 19 -3.20 -6.46 -1.20
N ALA A 20 -3.11 -5.36 -0.43
CA ALA A 20 -3.26 -5.38 1.01
C ALA A 20 -4.62 -5.97 1.44
N THR A 21 -5.69 -5.64 0.73
CA THR A 21 -7.05 -6.15 1.02
C THR A 21 -7.19 -7.64 0.72
N GLY A 22 -6.46 -8.14 -0.28
CA GLY A 22 -6.48 -9.56 -0.68
C GLY A 22 -5.62 -10.47 0.18
N MET A 23 -4.74 -9.93 1.03
CA MET A 23 -3.77 -10.71 1.80
C MET A 23 -3.99 -10.53 3.30
N LYS A 24 -4.21 -11.65 4.02
CA LYS A 24 -4.33 -11.62 5.49
C LYS A 24 -3.00 -11.27 6.14
N GLY A 25 -3.04 -10.48 7.21
CA GLY A 25 -1.85 -10.10 7.98
C GLY A 25 -1.04 -8.98 7.35
N LEU A 26 -1.47 -8.42 6.24
CA LEU A 26 -0.85 -7.27 5.60
C LEU A 26 -1.56 -5.98 6.00
N HIS A 27 -0.80 -4.92 6.30
CA HIS A 27 -1.33 -3.58 6.58
C HIS A 27 -0.56 -2.55 5.77
N TYR A 28 -1.26 -1.56 5.22
CA TYR A 28 -0.65 -0.50 4.42
C TYR A 28 -0.72 0.83 5.16
N VAL A 29 0.41 1.50 5.34
CA VAL A 29 0.46 2.88 5.83
C VAL A 29 0.74 3.79 4.65
N LEU A 30 -0.25 4.58 4.31
CA LEU A 30 -0.21 5.52 3.18
C LEU A 30 0.04 6.93 3.70
N HIS A 31 1.18 7.49 3.32
CA HIS A 31 1.46 8.91 3.53
C HIS A 31 0.58 9.73 2.60
N ALA A 32 -0.43 10.40 3.15
CA ALA A 32 -1.48 11.01 2.36
C ALA A 32 -2.17 12.14 3.13
N PRO A 33 -2.66 13.18 2.42
CA PRO A 33 -3.54 14.17 3.03
C PRO A 33 -4.91 13.57 3.33
N GLN A 34 -5.69 14.27 4.13
CA GLN A 34 -7.04 13.84 4.49
C GLN A 34 -7.95 13.59 3.28
N GLY A 35 -7.78 14.35 2.19
CA GLY A 35 -8.59 14.19 0.97
C GLY A 35 -8.42 12.84 0.27
N ASP A 36 -7.26 12.20 0.40
CA ASP A 36 -6.97 10.93 -0.28
C ASP A 36 -7.64 9.71 0.39
N THR A 37 -8.32 9.91 1.53
CA THR A 37 -9.12 8.85 2.18
C THR A 37 -10.34 8.43 1.36
N TYR A 38 -10.64 9.12 0.25
CA TYR A 38 -11.73 8.74 -0.67
C TYR A 38 -11.62 7.31 -1.20
N ALA A 39 -10.41 6.76 -1.26
CA ALA A 39 -10.18 5.40 -1.70
C ALA A 39 -10.92 4.36 -0.83
N ASP A 40 -11.14 4.64 0.46
CA ASP A 40 -11.98 3.80 1.31
C ASP A 40 -13.44 3.74 0.83
N LEU A 41 -13.95 4.86 0.30
CA LEU A 41 -15.31 4.92 -0.26
C LEU A 41 -15.41 4.09 -1.55
N LEU A 42 -14.34 4.07 -2.35
CA LEU A 42 -14.28 3.21 -3.53
C LEU A 42 -14.49 1.74 -3.15
N PHE A 43 -13.79 1.24 -2.12
CA PHE A 43 -13.90 -0.15 -1.68
C PHE A 43 -15.23 -0.48 -0.99
N THR A 44 -15.72 0.41 -0.14
CA THR A 44 -16.90 0.16 0.69
C THR A 44 -18.21 0.49 0.00
N MET A 45 -18.32 1.64 -0.65
CA MET A 45 -19.58 2.11 -1.25
C MET A 45 -19.74 1.65 -2.71
N ILE A 46 -18.69 1.75 -3.52
CA ILE A 46 -18.78 1.42 -4.94
C ILE A 46 -18.64 -0.08 -5.14
N GLU A 47 -17.61 -0.70 -4.56
CA GLU A 47 -17.38 -2.15 -4.66
C GLU A 47 -18.18 -2.96 -3.64
N ARG A 48 -18.90 -2.30 -2.73
CA ARG A 48 -19.75 -2.91 -1.69
C ARG A 48 -19.04 -3.95 -0.84
N ARG A 49 -17.79 -3.75 -0.53
CA ARG A 49 -17.04 -4.65 0.35
C ARG A 49 -17.52 -4.47 1.80
N ALA A 50 -17.69 -5.57 2.50
CA ALA A 50 -18.17 -5.58 3.89
C ALA A 50 -17.18 -4.95 4.90
N LYS A 51 -15.90 -4.82 4.52
CA LYS A 51 -14.84 -4.28 5.38
C LYS A 51 -14.04 -3.23 4.64
N ARG A 52 -13.56 -2.24 5.38
CA ARG A 52 -12.59 -1.27 4.90
C ARG A 52 -11.27 -1.97 4.53
N PRO A 53 -10.51 -1.44 3.56
CA PRO A 53 -9.17 -1.93 3.30
C PRO A 53 -8.26 -1.77 4.55
N PRO A 54 -7.28 -2.66 4.76
CA PRO A 54 -6.36 -2.57 5.89
C PRO A 54 -5.32 -1.46 5.66
N VAL A 55 -5.77 -0.22 5.67
CA VAL A 55 -4.97 0.97 5.39
C VAL A 55 -5.08 1.99 6.52
N THR A 56 -3.94 2.55 6.90
CA THR A 56 -3.84 3.74 7.75
C THR A 56 -3.30 4.90 6.91
N TYR A 57 -3.94 6.06 7.01
CA TYR A 57 -3.51 7.29 6.36
C TYR A 57 -2.90 8.23 7.40
N THR A 58 -1.88 8.97 7.01
CA THR A 58 -1.31 10.00 7.89
C THR A 58 -2.24 11.19 8.07
N THR A 59 -3.12 11.43 7.09
CA THR A 59 -4.12 12.51 7.08
C THR A 59 -3.57 13.91 7.34
N PHE A 60 -2.35 14.20 6.83
CA PHE A 60 -1.76 15.53 6.96
C PHE A 60 -2.63 16.61 6.31
N GLN A 61 -2.53 17.82 6.82
CA GLN A 61 -3.25 19.01 6.37
C GLN A 61 -2.27 20.10 5.94
N ALA A 62 -2.77 21.16 5.33
CA ALA A 62 -1.94 22.28 4.88
C ALA A 62 -1.08 22.90 5.99
N ARG A 63 -1.58 22.92 7.24
CA ARG A 63 -0.84 23.40 8.41
C ARG A 63 0.37 22.52 8.76
N ASP A 64 0.31 21.24 8.44
CA ASP A 64 1.36 20.27 8.76
C ASP A 64 2.53 20.38 7.77
N LEU A 65 2.29 20.96 6.57
CA LEU A 65 3.33 21.18 5.56
C LEU A 65 4.40 22.20 5.99
N GLY A 66 4.08 23.04 6.96
CA GLY A 66 5.07 23.95 7.59
C GLY A 66 5.81 23.35 8.77
N GLY A 67 5.48 22.11 9.15
CA GLY A 67 6.02 21.38 10.27
C GLY A 67 6.80 20.13 9.84
N ASP A 68 6.83 19.12 10.72
CA ASP A 68 7.54 17.87 10.48
C ASP A 68 6.53 16.76 10.04
N THR A 69 6.29 16.67 8.73
CA THR A 69 5.46 15.61 8.14
C THR A 69 6.10 14.23 8.30
N ALA A 70 7.42 14.17 8.41
CA ALA A 70 8.15 12.93 8.65
C ALA A 70 7.85 12.32 10.01
N GLU A 71 7.78 13.13 11.08
CA GLU A 71 7.39 12.65 12.41
C GLU A 71 5.92 12.24 12.47
N LEU A 72 5.04 12.94 11.76
CA LEU A 72 3.64 12.53 11.60
C LEU A 72 3.53 11.13 10.95
N PHE A 73 4.32 10.90 9.90
CA PHE A 73 4.37 9.59 9.24
C PHE A 73 4.89 8.49 10.17
N LYS A 74 6.02 8.72 10.86
CA LYS A 74 6.59 7.75 11.80
C LYS A 74 5.63 7.40 12.93
N THR A 75 4.92 8.39 13.45
CA THR A 75 3.88 8.18 14.47
C THR A 75 2.76 7.30 13.94
N SER A 76 2.25 7.59 12.73
CA SER A 76 1.21 6.80 12.09
C SER A 76 1.64 5.34 11.86
N VAL A 77 2.90 5.12 11.50
CA VAL A 77 3.45 3.76 11.32
C VAL A 77 3.51 3.00 12.66
N ARG A 78 3.98 3.63 13.75
CA ARG A 78 4.01 3.02 15.09
C ARG A 78 2.60 2.66 15.56
N GLU A 79 1.67 3.61 15.50
CA GLU A 79 0.28 3.41 15.91
C GLU A 79 -0.41 2.31 15.11
N ALA A 80 -0.18 2.26 13.80
CA ALA A 80 -0.70 1.20 12.95
C ALA A 80 -0.14 -0.18 13.35
N TYR A 81 1.16 -0.26 13.63
CA TYR A 81 1.78 -1.49 14.10
C TYR A 81 1.20 -1.93 15.45
N GLU A 82 1.11 -1.03 16.42
CA GLU A 82 0.61 -1.35 17.76
C GLU A 82 -0.86 -1.78 17.75
N ARG A 83 -1.66 -1.11 16.94
CA ARG A 83 -3.11 -1.35 16.86
C ARG A 83 -3.46 -2.62 16.09
N PHE A 84 -2.82 -2.87 14.96
CA PHE A 84 -3.23 -3.94 14.03
C PHE A 84 -2.34 -5.17 14.09
N ARG A 85 -1.13 -5.06 14.65
CA ARG A 85 -0.15 -6.16 14.78
C ARG A 85 -0.03 -7.00 13.49
N PRO A 86 0.24 -6.36 12.35
CA PRO A 86 0.35 -7.07 11.07
C PRO A 86 1.58 -7.99 11.03
N GLN A 87 1.56 -8.97 10.14
CA GLN A 87 2.70 -9.84 9.86
C GLN A 87 3.73 -9.17 8.94
N ALA A 88 3.26 -8.27 8.06
CA ALA A 88 4.09 -7.42 7.24
C ALA A 88 3.37 -6.08 6.99
N MET A 89 4.13 -5.03 6.75
CA MET A 89 3.62 -3.69 6.53
C MET A 89 4.10 -3.14 5.20
N LEU A 90 3.19 -2.59 4.41
CA LEU A 90 3.51 -1.77 3.25
C LEU A 90 3.57 -0.32 3.68
N VAL A 91 4.48 0.45 3.10
CA VAL A 91 4.57 1.90 3.29
C VAL A 91 4.77 2.59 1.95
N GLY A 92 4.11 3.72 1.76
CA GLY A 92 4.22 4.46 0.51
C GLY A 92 3.53 5.82 0.57
N ALA A 93 3.66 6.58 -0.50
CA ALA A 93 3.07 7.90 -0.67
C ALA A 93 1.85 7.87 -1.61
N SER A 94 0.88 8.74 -1.35
CA SER A 94 -0.18 9.05 -2.32
C SER A 94 0.34 10.03 -3.38
N CYS A 95 -0.46 10.25 -4.43
CA CYS A 95 -0.13 11.23 -5.47
C CYS A 95 0.12 12.64 -4.92
N THR A 96 -0.59 13.05 -3.89
CA THR A 96 -0.41 14.35 -3.24
C THR A 96 0.87 14.37 -2.38
N ALA A 97 1.14 13.29 -1.65
CA ALA A 97 2.34 13.19 -0.82
C ALA A 97 3.63 13.04 -1.64
N GLU A 98 3.55 12.50 -2.84
CA GLU A 98 4.68 12.45 -3.78
C GLU A 98 5.26 13.85 -4.07
N LEU A 99 4.41 14.88 -4.05
CA LEU A 99 4.84 16.27 -4.30
C LEU A 99 5.64 16.90 -3.16
N ILE A 100 5.46 16.43 -1.92
CA ILE A 100 6.23 16.94 -0.77
C ILE A 100 7.57 16.22 -0.60
N GLN A 101 7.83 15.17 -1.41
CA GLN A 101 9.10 14.45 -1.49
C GLN A 101 9.58 13.82 -0.17
N ASP A 102 8.69 13.54 0.76
CA ASP A 102 9.03 12.69 1.90
C ASP A 102 9.37 11.28 1.41
N ASP A 103 10.30 10.63 2.10
CA ASP A 103 10.67 9.23 1.84
C ASP A 103 10.03 8.28 2.87
N PRO A 104 8.79 7.80 2.65
CA PRO A 104 8.12 6.89 3.57
C PRO A 104 8.93 5.61 3.84
N GLY A 105 9.66 5.13 2.83
CA GLY A 105 10.46 3.91 2.96
C GLY A 105 11.66 4.09 3.89
N GLY A 106 12.42 5.16 3.71
CA GLY A 106 13.55 5.51 4.58
C GLY A 106 13.08 5.81 6.00
N LEU A 107 12.02 6.60 6.14
CA LEU A 107 11.45 6.95 7.46
C LEU A 107 10.98 5.71 8.22
N ALA A 108 10.27 4.78 7.58
CA ALA A 108 9.80 3.57 8.22
C ALA A 108 10.95 2.64 8.67
N LYS A 109 12.03 2.55 7.90
CA LYS A 109 13.23 1.78 8.27
C LYS A 109 13.88 2.28 9.56
N THR A 110 13.84 3.58 9.83
CA THR A 110 14.41 4.15 11.07
C THR A 110 13.68 3.70 12.33
N LEU A 111 12.46 3.17 12.20
CA LEU A 111 11.67 2.72 13.35
C LEU A 111 12.08 1.33 13.87
N GLY A 112 12.83 0.55 13.10
CA GLY A 112 13.30 -0.76 13.52
C GLY A 112 12.19 -1.73 13.93
N LEU A 113 11.04 -1.74 13.23
CA LEU A 113 9.93 -2.62 13.57
C LEU A 113 10.33 -4.10 13.44
N PRO A 114 9.81 -4.98 14.31
CA PRO A 114 10.16 -6.40 14.33
C PRO A 114 9.45 -7.22 13.23
N ILE A 115 8.92 -6.58 12.21
CA ILE A 115 8.23 -7.17 11.07
C ILE A 115 8.82 -6.65 9.77
N PRO A 116 8.67 -7.37 8.65
CA PRO A 116 9.03 -6.85 7.34
C PRO A 116 8.24 -5.58 7.01
N VAL A 117 8.97 -4.50 6.70
CA VAL A 117 8.39 -3.26 6.18
C VAL A 117 8.84 -3.11 4.73
N VAL A 118 7.87 -3.10 3.83
CA VAL A 118 8.08 -3.08 2.38
C VAL A 118 7.78 -1.68 1.85
N PRO A 119 8.81 -0.91 1.47
CA PRO A 119 8.62 0.38 0.87
C PRO A 119 8.10 0.23 -0.56
N LEU A 120 7.13 1.06 -0.92
CA LEU A 120 6.53 1.11 -2.23
C LEU A 120 6.80 2.46 -2.89
N GLU A 121 7.55 2.44 -3.97
CA GLU A 121 7.74 3.59 -4.85
C GLU A 121 6.73 3.49 -6.00
N LEU A 122 5.62 4.19 -5.87
CA LEU A 122 4.48 4.11 -6.78
C LEU A 122 4.25 5.46 -7.47
N PRO A 123 4.95 5.77 -8.57
CA PRO A 123 4.89 7.09 -9.22
C PRO A 123 3.49 7.34 -9.82
N ALA A 124 2.67 8.08 -9.10
CA ALA A 124 1.24 8.27 -9.36
C ALA A 124 0.97 9.04 -10.67
N TYR A 125 1.88 9.89 -11.07
CA TYR A 125 1.75 10.68 -12.30
C TYR A 125 2.18 9.93 -13.57
N GLN A 126 2.85 8.78 -13.42
CA GLN A 126 3.39 8.00 -14.54
C GLN A 126 2.70 6.64 -14.69
N ARG A 127 2.14 6.09 -13.61
CA ARG A 127 1.61 4.74 -13.55
C ARG A 127 0.18 4.71 -13.03
N LYS A 128 -0.51 3.62 -13.29
CA LYS A 128 -1.91 3.39 -12.95
C LYS A 128 -2.07 2.22 -11.98
N GLU A 129 -3.29 2.00 -11.56
CA GLU A 129 -3.68 1.05 -10.52
C GLU A 129 -3.20 -0.38 -10.79
N ASN A 130 -3.37 -0.90 -12.01
CA ASN A 130 -2.96 -2.27 -12.34
C ASN A 130 -1.46 -2.47 -12.22
N TRP A 131 -0.67 -1.48 -12.68
CA TRP A 131 0.77 -1.52 -12.51
C TRP A 131 1.14 -1.45 -11.02
N GLY A 132 0.46 -0.59 -10.23
CA GLY A 132 0.67 -0.47 -8.80
C GLY A 132 0.41 -1.77 -8.05
N ALA A 133 -0.63 -2.51 -8.42
CA ALA A 133 -0.90 -3.83 -7.85
C ALA A 133 0.22 -4.84 -8.17
N SER A 134 0.64 -4.90 -9.43
CA SER A 134 1.72 -5.79 -9.88
C SER A 134 3.05 -5.48 -9.17
N GLU A 135 3.42 -4.21 -9.10
CA GLU A 135 4.64 -3.74 -8.44
C GLU A 135 4.61 -4.05 -6.93
N THR A 136 3.48 -3.80 -6.28
CA THR A 136 3.31 -4.12 -4.86
C THR A 136 3.49 -5.60 -4.58
N PHE A 137 2.88 -6.46 -5.40
CA PHE A 137 3.04 -7.90 -5.25
C PHE A 137 4.49 -8.34 -5.49
N TYR A 138 5.15 -7.77 -6.50
CA TYR A 138 6.56 -8.04 -6.78
C TYR A 138 7.45 -7.66 -5.59
N GLN A 139 7.29 -6.48 -5.02
CA GLN A 139 8.07 -6.02 -3.87
C GLN A 139 7.81 -6.87 -2.62
N LEU A 140 6.56 -7.31 -2.39
CA LEU A 140 6.23 -8.24 -1.31
C LEU A 140 6.95 -9.59 -1.47
N VAL A 141 6.89 -10.19 -2.66
CA VAL A 141 7.59 -11.45 -2.93
C VAL A 141 9.08 -11.26 -2.72
N ARG A 142 9.66 -10.20 -3.25
CA ARG A 142 11.09 -9.90 -3.11
C ARG A 142 11.53 -9.72 -1.66
N ALA A 143 10.70 -9.11 -0.83
CA ALA A 143 11.02 -8.82 0.57
C ALA A 143 10.75 -10.00 1.53
N CYS A 144 9.74 -10.83 1.24
CA CYS A 144 9.23 -11.82 2.17
C CYS A 144 9.47 -13.28 1.72
N ALA A 145 9.66 -13.54 0.41
CA ALA A 145 9.92 -14.89 -0.06
C ALA A 145 11.37 -15.26 0.19
N GLY A 146 11.56 -16.27 1.03
CA GLY A 146 12.87 -16.92 1.21
C GLY A 146 13.19 -17.88 0.04
N PRO A 147 14.40 -18.44 -0.01
CA PRO A 147 14.74 -19.48 -0.97
C PRO A 147 13.85 -20.70 -0.72
N HIS A 148 12.85 -20.89 -1.57
CA HIS A 148 11.99 -22.06 -1.53
C HIS A 148 12.55 -23.12 -2.47
N VAL A 149 12.98 -24.23 -1.91
CA VAL A 149 13.29 -25.45 -2.68
C VAL A 149 12.02 -26.29 -2.69
N PRO A 150 11.30 -26.40 -3.82
CA PRO A 150 10.12 -27.24 -3.89
C PRO A 150 10.52 -28.71 -3.65
N PRO A 151 9.69 -29.50 -2.96
CA PRO A 151 9.92 -30.92 -2.81
C PRO A 151 10.13 -31.60 -4.19
N PRO A 152 11.02 -32.59 -4.31
CA PRO A 152 11.21 -33.31 -5.57
C PRO A 152 9.87 -33.83 -6.09
N GLY A 153 9.56 -33.56 -7.37
CA GLY A 153 8.32 -33.98 -8.01
C GLY A 153 7.13 -33.00 -7.93
N THR A 154 7.29 -31.86 -7.29
CA THR A 154 6.22 -30.84 -7.24
C THR A 154 6.27 -29.98 -8.51
N CYS A 155 5.25 -30.09 -9.36
CA CYS A 155 5.09 -29.19 -10.50
C CYS A 155 4.39 -27.89 -10.04
N LEU A 156 5.10 -26.77 -10.07
CA LEU A 156 4.58 -25.45 -9.68
C LEU A 156 3.39 -24.97 -10.51
N LEU A 157 3.16 -25.57 -11.69
CA LEU A 157 2.03 -25.20 -12.57
C LEU A 157 0.68 -25.75 -12.12
N TYR A 158 0.63 -26.67 -11.12
CA TYR A 158 -0.60 -27.31 -10.68
C TYR A 158 -1.06 -26.96 -9.26
N THR A 159 -0.48 -25.96 -8.62
CA THR A 159 -0.87 -25.55 -7.25
C THR A 159 -1.95 -24.49 -7.20
N SER A 160 -2.56 -24.11 -8.33
CA SER A 160 -3.74 -23.24 -8.34
C SER A 160 -5.03 -24.09 -8.28
N ARG A 161 -5.39 -24.52 -7.09
CA ARG A 161 -6.77 -24.89 -6.74
C ARG A 161 -7.25 -24.08 -5.56
#